data_155987154dc63174269154274c3681bc
#
_entry.id   155987154dc63174269154274c3681bc
#
_cell.length_a   1.000
_cell.length_b   1.000
_cell.length_c   1.000
_cell.angle_alpha   90.00
_cell.angle_beta   90.00
_cell.angle_gamma   90.00
#
_symmetry.space_group_name_H-M   'P 1'
#
loop_
_entity.id
_entity.type
_entity.pdbx_description
1 polymer ?
#
loop_
_entity_poly.entity_id
_entity_poly.type
_entity_poly.pdbx_seq_one_letter_code
_entity_poly.pdbx_strand_id
1 'polypeptide(L)'
;MPWFIIAVIHEREASQSFNANIAQGDRWDRKSVNVPAGRGPFASFEAAAVDALTNCAPFAVRWDNWTMGGALTLLEQYNGLGYARRDLPSPYNWASTNQYTKGKFVSDHHFDPEAIDHQLGCAALLIRMKLADPSIAFA
;
A
#
# COMPACT_ATOMS: atom_id res chain seq x y z
N MET A 1 7.87 -6.20 11.73
CA MET A 1 7.11 -6.14 10.46
C MET A 1 7.89 -6.88 9.39
N PRO A 2 7.30 -7.82 8.65
CA PRO A 2 7.99 -8.57 7.60
C PRO A 2 8.44 -7.66 6.45
N TRP A 3 9.65 -7.90 5.92
CA TRP A 3 10.23 -7.10 4.84
C TRP A 3 9.39 -7.13 3.55
N PHE A 4 8.76 -8.26 3.24
CA PHE A 4 7.95 -8.41 2.03
C PHE A 4 6.67 -7.56 2.06
N ILE A 5 6.15 -7.24 3.23
CA ILE A 5 5.03 -6.28 3.38
C ILE A 5 5.51 -4.87 3.05
N ILE A 6 6.70 -4.47 3.53
CA ILE A 6 7.29 -3.17 3.19
C ILE A 6 7.54 -3.07 1.69
N ALA A 7 8.04 -4.14 1.07
CA ALA A 7 8.27 -4.19 -0.38
C ALA A 7 6.97 -4.00 -1.18
N VAL A 8 5.86 -4.62 -0.75
CA VAL A 8 4.54 -4.46 -1.39
C VAL A 8 4.02 -3.04 -1.22
N ILE A 9 4.15 -2.43 -0.04
CA ILE A 9 3.79 -1.02 0.17
C ILE A 9 4.65 -0.12 -0.74
N HIS A 10 5.96 -0.34 -0.83
CA HIS A 10 6.87 0.42 -1.69
C HIS A 10 6.48 0.32 -3.17
N GLU A 11 6.08 -0.88 -3.62
CA GLU A 11 5.55 -1.04 -4.99
C GLU A 11 4.28 -0.23 -5.19
N ARG A 12 3.31 -0.35 -4.30
CA ARG A 12 1.99 0.28 -4.48
C ARG A 12 2.02 1.80 -4.38
N GLU A 13 2.78 2.35 -3.44
CA GLU A 13 2.84 3.79 -3.18
C GLU A 13 3.84 4.54 -4.08
N ALA A 14 4.93 3.89 -4.43
CA ALA A 14 6.07 4.57 -5.04
C ALA A 14 6.66 3.84 -6.25
N SER A 15 6.06 2.75 -6.75
CA SER A 15 6.57 1.95 -7.87
C SER A 15 8.06 1.60 -7.71
N GLN A 16 8.47 1.19 -6.51
CA GLN A 16 9.86 0.88 -6.12
C GLN A 16 10.84 2.04 -6.23
N SER A 17 10.36 3.27 -6.35
CA SER A 17 11.23 4.45 -6.41
C SER A 17 11.79 4.81 -5.03
N PHE A 18 13.09 4.79 -4.87
CA PHE A 18 13.78 5.26 -3.66
C PHE A 18 13.83 6.80 -3.55
N ASN A 19 13.28 7.53 -4.51
CA ASN A 19 13.12 8.99 -4.46
C ASN A 19 11.74 9.42 -3.91
N ALA A 20 10.83 8.48 -3.71
CA ALA A 20 9.46 8.73 -3.27
C ALA A 20 9.21 8.16 -1.87
N ASN A 21 8.37 8.83 -1.10
CA ASN A 21 7.92 8.41 0.22
C ASN A 21 6.86 7.31 0.06
N ILE A 22 6.97 6.24 0.83
CA ILE A 22 6.02 5.13 0.82
C ILE A 22 4.67 5.44 1.52
N ALA A 23 4.52 6.63 2.11
CA ALA A 23 3.25 7.05 2.70
C ALA A 23 2.22 7.52 1.65
N GLN A 24 2.68 8.17 0.56
CA GLN A 24 1.80 8.83 -0.43
C GLN A 24 2.46 9.06 -1.79
N GLY A 25 3.65 8.54 -2.03
CA GLY A 25 4.36 8.66 -3.32
C GLY A 25 5.05 10.01 -3.59
N ASP A 26 4.93 10.99 -2.71
CA ASP A 26 5.64 12.28 -2.85
C ASP A 26 7.16 12.10 -2.62
N ARG A 27 7.95 13.03 -3.15
CA ARG A 27 9.38 13.04 -2.86
C ARG A 27 9.63 13.24 -1.36
N TRP A 28 10.52 12.44 -0.79
CA TRP A 28 10.85 12.51 0.64
C TRP A 28 11.74 13.71 1.00
N ASP A 29 12.47 14.28 0.04
CA ASP A 29 13.40 15.43 0.24
C ASP A 29 12.70 16.79 0.31
N ARG A 30 11.37 16.82 0.30
CA ARG A 30 10.53 18.01 0.43
C ARG A 30 9.25 17.68 1.22
N LYS A 31 8.50 18.72 1.61
CA LYS A 31 7.20 18.50 2.28
C LYS A 31 6.20 17.88 1.32
N SER A 32 5.51 16.84 1.80
CA SER A 32 4.46 16.17 1.04
C SER A 32 3.24 17.08 0.83
N VAL A 33 2.62 16.96 -0.33
CA VAL A 33 1.37 17.65 -0.71
C VAL A 33 0.18 16.70 -0.73
N ASN A 34 0.42 15.42 -1.04
CA ASN A 34 -0.60 14.38 -0.96
C ASN A 34 -0.80 13.90 0.49
N VAL A 35 -1.94 13.31 0.77
CA VAL A 35 -2.28 12.84 2.13
C VAL A 35 -1.51 11.54 2.45
N PRO A 36 -0.83 11.49 3.61
CA PRO A 36 -0.71 12.48 4.69
C PRO A 36 0.21 13.65 4.31
N ALA A 37 -0.39 14.87 4.23
CA ALA A 37 0.33 16.06 3.81
C ALA A 37 1.22 16.66 4.91
N GLY A 38 2.19 17.50 4.48
CA GLY A 38 3.06 18.26 5.42
C GLY A 38 4.16 17.41 6.06
N ARG A 39 4.35 16.14 5.61
CA ARG A 39 5.44 15.28 6.10
C ARG A 39 6.74 15.63 5.39
N GLY A 40 7.85 15.56 6.12
CA GLY A 40 9.18 15.88 5.60
C GLY A 40 9.51 17.39 5.59
N PRO A 41 10.63 17.82 4.95
CA PRO A 41 11.59 16.94 4.28
C PRO A 41 12.30 15.97 5.24
N PHE A 42 12.68 14.81 4.75
CA PHE A 42 13.42 13.79 5.50
C PHE A 42 14.90 13.78 5.10
N ALA A 43 15.75 13.18 5.93
CA ALA A 43 17.18 13.08 5.66
C ALA A 43 17.52 11.98 4.64
N SER A 44 16.66 10.97 4.52
CA SER A 44 16.83 9.83 3.59
C SER A 44 15.49 9.14 3.29
N PHE A 45 15.50 8.24 2.31
CA PHE A 45 14.36 7.36 2.03
C PHE A 45 14.00 6.51 3.26
N GLU A 46 14.97 5.95 3.97
CA GLU A 46 14.74 5.12 5.16
C GLU A 46 14.06 5.92 6.28
N ALA A 47 14.49 7.18 6.50
CA ALA A 47 13.86 8.06 7.49
C ALA A 47 12.40 8.33 7.13
N ALA A 48 12.10 8.56 5.85
CA ALA A 48 10.74 8.74 5.35
C ALA A 48 9.91 7.46 5.49
N ALA A 49 10.49 6.29 5.19
CA ALA A 49 9.81 5.00 5.32
C ALA A 49 9.50 4.67 6.79
N VAL A 50 10.43 4.92 7.70
CA VAL A 50 10.19 4.76 9.15
C VAL A 50 9.05 5.68 9.60
N ASP A 51 9.04 6.94 9.18
CA ASP A 51 7.96 7.87 9.50
C ASP A 51 6.61 7.39 8.97
N ALA A 52 6.55 6.93 7.72
CA ALA A 52 5.34 6.41 7.09
C ALA A 52 4.73 5.23 7.87
N LEU A 53 5.57 4.29 8.30
CA LEU A 53 5.12 3.07 8.98
C LEU A 53 4.81 3.28 10.47
N THR A 54 5.43 4.29 11.10
CA THR A 54 5.36 4.52 12.54
C THR A 54 4.40 5.64 12.92
N ASN A 55 4.41 6.74 12.17
CA ASN A 55 3.74 8.00 12.53
C ASN A 55 2.52 8.32 11.65
N CYS A 56 2.34 7.59 10.54
CA CYS A 56 1.17 7.75 9.68
C CYS A 56 0.18 6.60 9.92
N ALA A 57 -1.12 6.91 9.89
CA ALA A 57 -2.14 5.86 9.92
C ALA A 57 -1.95 4.90 8.73
N PRO A 58 -2.15 3.60 8.92
CA PRO A 58 -2.70 2.87 10.07
C PRO A 58 -1.66 2.50 11.15
N PHE A 59 -0.50 3.14 11.21
CA PHE A 59 0.58 2.84 12.17
C PHE A 59 1.07 1.40 12.03
N ALA A 60 1.45 1.03 10.83
CA ALA A 60 1.70 -0.34 10.40
C ALA A 60 2.73 -1.11 11.27
N VAL A 61 3.67 -0.40 11.91
CA VAL A 61 4.64 -1.00 12.82
C VAL A 61 4.00 -1.67 14.04
N ARG A 62 2.78 -1.29 14.41
CA ARG A 62 2.03 -1.83 15.56
C ARG A 62 1.22 -3.08 15.21
N TRP A 63 1.17 -3.46 13.92
CA TRP A 63 0.43 -4.62 13.45
C TRP A 63 1.17 -5.92 13.80
N ASP A 64 0.45 -6.92 14.24
CA ASP A 64 1.00 -8.20 14.72
C ASP A 64 0.38 -9.44 14.05
N ASN A 65 -0.70 -9.29 13.29
CA ASN A 65 -1.33 -10.39 12.56
C ASN A 65 -0.75 -10.53 11.15
N TRP A 66 0.22 -11.42 10.99
CA TRP A 66 0.91 -11.63 9.72
C TRP A 66 0.41 -12.85 8.94
N THR A 67 -0.78 -13.38 9.26
CA THR A 67 -1.48 -14.27 8.32
C THR A 67 -1.72 -13.55 7.00
N MET A 68 -1.96 -14.27 5.90
CA MET A 68 -2.28 -13.65 4.62
C MET A 68 -3.48 -12.68 4.73
N GLY A 69 -4.54 -13.10 5.43
CA GLY A 69 -5.71 -12.24 5.65
C GLY A 69 -5.39 -11.02 6.52
N GLY A 70 -4.60 -11.19 7.57
CA GLY A 70 -4.15 -10.09 8.42
C GLY A 70 -3.30 -9.08 7.66
N ALA A 71 -2.35 -9.55 6.86
CA ALA A 71 -1.52 -8.71 6.01
C ALA A 71 -2.37 -7.88 5.01
N LEU A 72 -3.31 -8.52 4.32
CA LEU A 72 -4.22 -7.85 3.39
C LEU A 72 -5.15 -6.85 4.10
N THR A 73 -5.55 -7.13 5.34
CA THR A 73 -6.33 -6.19 6.15
C THR A 73 -5.52 -4.93 6.48
N LEU A 74 -4.27 -5.08 6.89
CA LEU A 74 -3.38 -3.92 7.10
C LEU A 74 -3.20 -3.11 5.81
N LEU A 75 -2.95 -3.78 4.68
CA LEU A 75 -2.72 -3.14 3.39
C LEU A 75 -3.97 -2.39 2.90
N GLU A 76 -5.17 -2.92 3.15
CA GLU A 76 -6.42 -2.19 2.89
C GLU A 76 -6.53 -0.92 3.74
N GLN A 77 -6.18 -1.00 5.03
CA GLN A 77 -6.16 0.18 5.91
C GLN A 77 -5.11 1.19 5.47
N TYR A 78 -3.96 0.72 4.95
CA TYR A 78 -2.89 1.58 4.46
C TYR A 78 -3.34 2.42 3.25
N ASN A 79 -4.06 1.81 2.33
CA ASN A 79 -4.68 2.51 1.18
C ASN A 79 -5.82 3.45 1.60
N GLY A 80 -6.38 3.29 2.82
CA GLY A 80 -7.60 3.95 3.26
C GLY A 80 -8.84 3.13 2.95
N LEU A 81 -9.89 3.31 3.75
CA LEU A 81 -11.08 2.45 3.77
C LEU A 81 -12.19 2.92 2.79
N GLY A 82 -11.85 3.67 1.74
CA GLY A 82 -12.83 4.20 0.78
C GLY A 82 -13.62 3.11 0.04
N TYR A 83 -12.95 2.03 -0.33
CA TYR A 83 -13.59 0.87 -0.98
C TYR A 83 -14.42 0.06 0.01
N ALA A 84 -13.89 -0.24 1.18
CA ALA A 84 -14.60 -0.99 2.22
C ALA A 84 -15.91 -0.30 2.63
N ARG A 85 -15.92 1.04 2.72
CA ARG A 85 -17.13 1.82 3.01
C ARG A 85 -18.20 1.74 1.92
N ARG A 86 -17.84 1.30 0.72
CA ARG A 86 -18.74 1.09 -0.42
C ARG A 86 -19.09 -0.38 -0.64
N ASP A 87 -18.58 -1.26 0.22
CA ASP A 87 -18.70 -2.72 0.06
C ASP A 87 -18.16 -3.20 -1.31
N LEU A 88 -17.02 -2.63 -1.73
CA LEU A 88 -16.35 -2.94 -2.99
C LEU A 88 -14.96 -3.51 -2.75
N PRO A 89 -14.52 -4.50 -3.58
CA PRO A 89 -13.15 -4.96 -3.54
C PRO A 89 -12.20 -3.84 -3.99
N SER A 90 -11.21 -3.54 -3.16
CA SER A 90 -10.22 -2.53 -3.47
C SER A 90 -9.24 -3.04 -4.53
N PRO A 91 -8.97 -2.29 -5.61
CA PRO A 91 -7.90 -2.63 -6.54
C PRO A 91 -6.51 -2.62 -5.88
N TYR A 92 -6.33 -1.88 -4.80
CA TYR A 92 -5.09 -1.88 -4.03
C TYR A 92 -4.71 -3.30 -3.59
N ASN A 93 -5.68 -4.07 -3.08
CA ASN A 93 -5.48 -5.45 -2.70
C ASN A 93 -5.71 -6.44 -3.85
N TRP A 94 -6.71 -6.22 -4.69
CA TRP A 94 -7.29 -7.29 -5.51
C TRP A 94 -7.07 -7.14 -7.01
N ALA A 95 -6.47 -6.03 -7.49
CA ALA A 95 -6.16 -5.88 -8.92
C ALA A 95 -5.29 -7.07 -9.41
N SER A 96 -5.58 -7.54 -10.60
CA SER A 96 -4.96 -8.73 -11.22
C SER A 96 -5.28 -10.05 -10.49
N THR A 97 -6.39 -10.10 -9.76
CA THR A 97 -6.96 -11.33 -9.20
C THR A 97 -8.40 -11.52 -9.71
N ASN A 98 -9.00 -12.68 -9.43
CA ASN A 98 -10.41 -12.95 -9.76
C ASN A 98 -11.41 -12.22 -8.82
N GLN A 99 -10.93 -11.46 -7.83
CA GLN A 99 -11.76 -10.68 -6.90
C GLN A 99 -11.99 -9.24 -7.37
N TYR A 100 -11.34 -8.83 -8.46
CA TYR A 100 -11.45 -7.46 -8.99
C TYR A 100 -11.57 -7.49 -10.51
N THR A 101 -12.47 -6.68 -11.05
CA THR A 101 -12.62 -6.47 -12.49
C THR A 101 -12.45 -5.00 -12.88
N LYS A 102 -13.18 -4.09 -12.22
CA LYS A 102 -13.16 -2.64 -12.47
C LYS A 102 -13.71 -1.88 -11.27
N GLY A 103 -13.63 -0.57 -11.33
CA GLY A 103 -14.04 0.37 -10.29
C GLY A 103 -12.84 0.88 -9.51
N LYS A 104 -12.59 2.19 -9.60
CA LYS A 104 -11.41 2.81 -9.03
C LYS A 104 -11.68 4.26 -8.62
N PHE A 105 -11.08 4.69 -7.50
CA PHE A 105 -10.92 6.11 -7.23
C PHE A 105 -9.85 6.67 -8.18
N VAL A 106 -10.25 7.52 -9.10
CA VAL A 106 -9.35 8.16 -10.09
C VAL A 106 -8.73 9.45 -9.57
N SER A 107 -9.32 10.01 -8.52
CA SER A 107 -8.79 11.11 -7.71
C SER A 107 -9.48 11.09 -6.34
N ASP A 108 -9.07 11.96 -5.43
CA ASP A 108 -9.68 12.07 -4.10
C ASP A 108 -11.20 12.25 -4.21
N HIS A 109 -11.94 11.38 -3.52
CA HIS A 109 -13.40 11.35 -3.48
C HIS A 109 -14.12 11.12 -4.82
N HIS A 110 -13.39 10.91 -5.92
CA HIS A 110 -13.98 10.65 -7.24
C HIS A 110 -13.82 9.19 -7.64
N PHE A 111 -14.90 8.42 -7.50
CA PHE A 111 -14.94 7.01 -7.88
C PHE A 111 -15.50 6.87 -9.31
N ASP A 112 -14.75 6.16 -10.17
CA ASP A 112 -15.18 5.78 -11.52
C ASP A 112 -15.44 4.27 -11.56
N PRO A 113 -16.71 3.83 -11.77
CA PRO A 113 -17.05 2.40 -11.78
C PRO A 113 -16.52 1.65 -13.02
N GLU A 114 -16.12 2.36 -14.07
CA GLU A 114 -15.58 1.77 -15.30
C GLU A 114 -14.04 1.77 -15.37
N ALA A 115 -13.38 2.56 -14.53
CA ALA A 115 -11.92 2.62 -14.50
C ALA A 115 -11.32 1.32 -13.98
N ILE A 116 -10.20 0.90 -14.57
CA ILE A 116 -9.47 -0.32 -14.20
C ILE A 116 -8.09 0.07 -13.65
N ASP A 117 -7.72 -0.52 -12.52
CA ASP A 117 -6.35 -0.43 -12.01
C ASP A 117 -5.49 -1.50 -12.70
N HIS A 118 -4.48 -1.07 -13.42
CA HIS A 118 -3.53 -1.93 -14.12
C HIS A 118 -2.28 -2.28 -13.29
N GLN A 119 -2.11 -1.68 -12.13
CA GLN A 119 -1.07 -2.04 -11.20
C GLN A 119 -1.44 -3.34 -10.47
N LEU A 120 -0.47 -4.21 -10.23
CA LEU A 120 -0.72 -5.45 -9.46
C LEU A 120 -1.21 -5.13 -8.05
N GLY A 121 -2.28 -5.79 -7.63
CA GLY A 121 -2.78 -5.71 -6.26
C GLY A 121 -1.87 -6.44 -5.26
N CYS A 122 -1.98 -6.05 -3.99
CA CYS A 122 -1.14 -6.62 -2.92
C CYS A 122 -1.25 -8.14 -2.82
N ALA A 123 -2.45 -8.72 -3.00
CA ALA A 123 -2.63 -10.17 -2.97
C ALA A 123 -1.86 -10.86 -4.10
N ALA A 124 -1.93 -10.31 -5.33
CA ALA A 124 -1.18 -10.84 -6.47
C ALA A 124 0.34 -10.75 -6.22
N LEU A 125 0.82 -9.61 -5.70
CA LEU A 125 2.24 -9.42 -5.36
C LEU A 125 2.70 -10.42 -4.30
N LEU A 126 1.99 -10.54 -3.18
CA LEU A 126 2.35 -11.46 -2.09
C LEU A 126 2.37 -12.93 -2.52
N ILE A 127 1.39 -13.36 -3.34
CA ILE A 127 1.35 -14.71 -3.88
C ILE A 127 2.56 -14.96 -4.81
N ARG A 128 2.87 -14.01 -5.70
CA ARG A 128 4.03 -14.13 -6.62
C ARG A 128 5.35 -14.13 -5.88
N MET A 129 5.49 -13.28 -4.85
CA MET A 129 6.70 -13.26 -4.00
C MET A 129 6.87 -14.60 -3.28
N LYS A 130 5.82 -15.17 -2.68
CA LYS A 130 5.89 -16.48 -2.02
C LYS A 130 6.22 -17.61 -2.97
N LEU A 131 5.74 -17.57 -4.22
CA LEU A 131 6.10 -18.55 -5.25
C LEU A 131 7.57 -18.44 -5.67
N ALA A 132 8.10 -17.22 -5.71
CA ALA A 132 9.50 -16.95 -6.07
C ALA A 132 10.46 -17.24 -4.89
N ASP A 133 10.01 -17.02 -3.67
CA ASP A 133 10.78 -17.26 -2.44
C ASP A 133 9.91 -18.02 -1.42
N PRO A 134 10.01 -19.37 -1.38
CA PRO A 134 9.23 -20.19 -0.45
C PRO A 134 9.52 -19.93 1.04
N SER A 135 10.62 -19.23 1.38
CA SER A 135 10.92 -18.83 2.76
C SER A 135 9.99 -17.76 3.31
N ILE A 136 9.26 -17.04 2.44
CA ILE A 136 8.21 -16.11 2.86
C ILE A 136 7.10 -16.91 3.54
N ALA A 137 6.90 -16.66 4.83
CA ALA A 137 5.90 -17.30 5.66
C ALA A 137 4.87 -16.28 6.16
N PHE A 138 3.62 -16.68 6.10
CA PHE A 138 2.50 -15.95 6.72
C PHE A 138 2.12 -16.69 8.01
N ALA A 139 2.10 -15.97 9.14
CA ALA A 139 1.89 -16.54 10.47
C ALA A 139 0.89 -15.73 11.28
#